data_d21e7b3c1418710fbd0cf6d0268347d4
#
_entry.id   d21e7b3c1418710fbd0cf6d0268347d4
#
_cell.length_a   1.000
_cell.length_b   1.000
_cell.length_c   1.000
_cell.angle_alpha   90.00
_cell.angle_beta   90.00
_cell.angle_gamma   90.00
#
_symmetry.space_group_name_H-M   'P 1'
#
loop_
_entity.id
_entity.type
_entity.pdbx_description
1 polymer ?
#
loop_
_entity_poly.entity_id
_entity_poly.type
_entity_poly.pdbx_seq_one_letter_code
_entity_poly.pdbx_strand_id
1 'polypeptide(L)'
;MRRIIVSGLGPGNGLLVPDFARRMAREHPTFLRTKRHPSASLFGDLESFDSLYESQATISDVYAAIVERLISETRDSETIGYLVPGSPLVAERTVELLRSRPEVDVEVIPCVSFLDLVWSRLEIDPFKAKVTLIDGQNFESEIVGVRGAALVSQCDNQFVLSDIKLALDGDSSHVVKVMQRLGMDDEHIFEVEWNDLDRIVRADHLTSLWIPELPQPGEKQEVDALRSLVAQLRAECPWDRAQTHQSLVPGLLEEANEVVSAIEALDLADGSFDHLVEEHGDLLFHIFLQSAIGEENGSFDLDDVAAAVLAKMVRRHPHIFERKPGSPMPSLEELADQWKAIKASENND
;
A
#
# COMPACT_ATOMS: atom_id res chain seq x y z
N MET A 1 1.40 -23.86 -29.31
CA MET A 1 0.78 -22.84 -28.43
C MET A 1 1.56 -21.56 -28.65
N ARG A 2 0.89 -20.42 -28.90
CA ARG A 2 1.55 -19.15 -29.14
C ARG A 2 2.29 -18.73 -27.89
N ARG A 3 3.54 -18.26 -28.04
CA ARG A 3 4.42 -17.99 -26.90
C ARG A 3 4.92 -16.56 -26.91
N ILE A 4 4.91 -15.91 -25.76
CA ILE A 4 5.51 -14.60 -25.53
C ILE A 4 6.60 -14.76 -24.48
N ILE A 5 7.85 -14.52 -24.87
CA ILE A 5 8.99 -14.54 -23.95
C ILE A 5 9.24 -13.11 -23.50
N VAL A 6 9.10 -12.86 -22.21
CA VAL A 6 9.29 -11.54 -21.61
C VAL A 6 10.63 -11.50 -20.89
N SER A 7 11.45 -10.51 -21.20
CA SER A 7 12.69 -10.22 -20.48
C SER A 7 12.80 -8.74 -20.14
N GLY A 8 13.42 -8.46 -19.00
CA GLY A 8 13.72 -7.08 -18.63
C GLY A 8 14.98 -6.54 -19.31
N LEU A 9 15.05 -5.24 -19.45
CA LEU A 9 16.24 -4.51 -19.87
C LEU A 9 17.24 -4.26 -18.72
N GLY A 10 16.87 -4.68 -17.49
CA GLY A 10 17.59 -4.31 -16.28
C GLY A 10 17.49 -2.82 -15.96
N PRO A 11 18.00 -2.36 -14.82
CA PRO A 11 18.07 -0.95 -14.48
C PRO A 11 19.32 -0.29 -15.13
N GLY A 12 19.22 1.00 -15.42
CA GLY A 12 20.36 1.83 -15.81
C GLY A 12 20.82 1.68 -17.26
N ASN A 13 22.11 1.85 -17.48
CA ASN A 13 22.76 2.11 -18.77
C ASN A 13 23.16 0.88 -19.60
N GLY A 14 22.64 -0.29 -19.29
CA GLY A 14 22.85 -1.49 -20.11
C GLY A 14 23.90 -2.48 -19.59
N LEU A 15 24.64 -2.20 -18.53
CA LEU A 15 25.56 -3.14 -17.90
C LEU A 15 24.84 -4.37 -17.35
N LEU A 16 23.59 -4.18 -16.91
CA LEU A 16 22.77 -5.22 -16.28
C LEU A 16 21.74 -5.83 -17.23
N VAL A 17 21.81 -5.53 -18.53
CA VAL A 17 20.97 -6.18 -19.54
C VAL A 17 21.35 -7.64 -19.66
N PRO A 18 20.42 -8.60 -19.46
CA PRO A 18 20.72 -10.01 -19.56
C PRO A 18 21.17 -10.41 -20.98
N ASP A 19 22.17 -11.25 -21.09
CA ASP A 19 22.59 -11.83 -22.38
C ASP A 19 21.46 -12.59 -23.07
N PHE A 20 20.55 -13.16 -22.28
CA PHE A 20 19.35 -13.80 -22.79
C PHE A 20 18.49 -12.82 -23.60
N ALA A 21 18.26 -11.60 -23.10
CA ALA A 21 17.48 -10.60 -23.82
C ALA A 21 18.08 -10.28 -25.20
N ARG A 22 19.41 -10.20 -25.28
CA ARG A 22 20.13 -9.97 -26.53
C ARG A 22 20.01 -11.14 -27.51
N ARG A 23 20.03 -12.39 -27.00
CA ARG A 23 19.82 -13.58 -27.82
C ARG A 23 18.40 -13.67 -28.33
N MET A 24 17.42 -13.51 -27.44
CA MET A 24 16.00 -13.51 -27.76
C MET A 24 15.68 -12.53 -28.91
N ALA A 25 16.20 -11.30 -28.83
CA ALA A 25 15.97 -10.28 -29.84
C ALA A 25 16.61 -10.59 -31.21
N ARG A 26 17.55 -11.54 -31.26
CA ARG A 26 18.16 -12.03 -32.55
C ARG A 26 17.42 -13.23 -33.10
N GLU A 27 16.81 -14.04 -32.24
CA GLU A 27 16.21 -15.31 -32.61
C GLU A 27 14.71 -15.19 -32.91
N HIS A 28 14.04 -14.17 -32.35
CA HIS A 28 12.59 -13.98 -32.45
C HIS A 28 12.24 -12.53 -32.79
N PRO A 29 11.13 -12.29 -33.52
CA PRO A 29 10.52 -10.96 -33.62
C PRO A 29 10.29 -10.42 -32.19
N THR A 30 10.87 -9.27 -31.90
CA THR A 30 10.92 -8.74 -30.54
C THR A 30 10.46 -7.29 -30.50
N PHE A 31 9.70 -6.95 -29.49
CA PHE A 31 9.12 -5.64 -29.27
C PHE A 31 9.66 -5.01 -27.99
N LEU A 32 9.90 -3.71 -28.03
CA LEU A 32 10.22 -2.89 -26.86
C LEU A 32 8.96 -2.28 -26.27
N ARG A 33 8.81 -2.29 -24.96
CA ARG A 33 7.76 -1.52 -24.33
C ARG A 33 7.92 -0.02 -24.63
N THR A 34 9.15 0.48 -24.55
CA THR A 34 9.50 1.88 -24.85
C THR A 34 10.96 2.01 -25.29
N LYS A 35 11.21 2.92 -26.23
CA LYS A 35 12.56 3.33 -26.62
C LYS A 35 13.17 4.35 -25.64
N ARG A 36 12.39 4.87 -24.70
CA ARG A 36 12.87 5.86 -23.72
C ARG A 36 13.78 5.25 -22.66
N HIS A 37 13.82 3.91 -22.54
CA HIS A 37 14.75 3.26 -21.62
C HIS A 37 16.19 3.37 -22.14
N PRO A 38 17.18 3.72 -21.29
CA PRO A 38 18.57 3.94 -21.71
C PRO A 38 19.17 2.74 -22.47
N SER A 39 18.88 1.53 -22.02
CA SER A 39 19.37 0.29 -22.62
C SER A 39 18.67 -0.09 -23.92
N ALA A 40 17.61 0.60 -24.32
CA ALA A 40 16.88 0.29 -25.56
C ALA A 40 17.76 0.44 -26.81
N SER A 41 18.67 1.41 -26.79
CA SER A 41 19.63 1.64 -27.89
C SER A 41 20.53 0.44 -28.22
N LEU A 42 20.71 -0.48 -27.29
CA LEU A 42 21.50 -1.70 -27.49
C LEU A 42 20.81 -2.73 -28.41
N PHE A 43 19.53 -2.54 -28.70
CA PHE A 43 18.70 -3.45 -29.48
C PHE A 43 18.37 -2.93 -30.87
N GLY A 44 19.01 -1.83 -31.29
CA GLY A 44 18.82 -1.26 -32.63
C GLY A 44 17.40 -0.71 -32.83
N ASP A 45 16.85 -0.98 -34.01
CA ASP A 45 15.56 -0.40 -34.45
C ASP A 45 14.35 -1.33 -34.17
N LEU A 46 14.32 -1.99 -33.01
CA LEU A 46 13.14 -2.77 -32.64
C LEU A 46 11.89 -1.88 -32.57
N GLU A 47 10.75 -2.43 -32.97
CA GLU A 47 9.46 -1.77 -32.81
C GLU A 47 9.15 -1.55 -31.32
N SER A 48 8.59 -0.39 -30.99
CA SER A 48 8.19 -0.04 -29.63
C SER A 48 6.73 0.39 -29.57
N PHE A 49 6.19 0.36 -28.36
CA PHE A 49 4.81 0.77 -28.11
C PHE A 49 4.67 2.25 -27.70
N ASP A 50 5.69 3.09 -27.92
CA ASP A 50 5.67 4.49 -27.54
C ASP A 50 4.49 5.27 -28.15
N SER A 51 4.06 4.93 -29.39
CA SER A 51 2.91 5.55 -30.04
C SER A 51 1.58 5.30 -29.31
N LEU A 52 1.47 4.20 -28.56
CA LEU A 52 0.26 3.91 -27.77
C LEU A 52 0.13 4.86 -26.58
N TYR A 53 1.25 5.27 -25.99
CA TYR A 53 1.26 6.27 -24.91
C TYR A 53 0.78 7.66 -25.36
N GLU A 54 0.89 7.96 -26.67
CA GLU A 54 0.44 9.22 -27.23
C GLU A 54 -1.01 9.19 -27.71
N SER A 55 -1.52 8.00 -28.03
CA SER A 55 -2.85 7.82 -28.66
C SER A 55 -3.97 7.39 -27.71
N GLN A 56 -3.65 6.82 -26.56
CA GLN A 56 -4.66 6.33 -25.60
C GLN A 56 -5.00 7.40 -24.55
N ALA A 57 -6.24 7.35 -24.06
CA ALA A 57 -6.75 8.34 -23.11
C ALA A 57 -6.23 8.12 -21.68
N THR A 58 -6.02 6.86 -21.28
CA THR A 58 -5.54 6.50 -19.94
C THR A 58 -4.38 5.53 -20.01
N ILE A 59 -3.56 5.50 -18.96
CA ILE A 59 -2.45 4.53 -18.86
C ILE A 59 -2.95 3.07 -18.85
N SER A 60 -4.12 2.83 -18.31
CA SER A 60 -4.75 1.51 -18.32
C SER A 60 -5.11 1.07 -19.75
N ASP A 61 -5.61 1.98 -20.58
CA ASP A 61 -5.89 1.71 -22.00
C ASP A 61 -4.60 1.43 -22.78
N VAL A 62 -3.50 2.14 -22.46
CA VAL A 62 -2.18 1.87 -23.05
C VAL A 62 -1.76 0.43 -22.77
N TYR A 63 -1.84 -0.02 -21.52
CA TYR A 63 -1.43 -1.37 -21.15
C TYR A 63 -2.31 -2.43 -21.82
N ALA A 64 -3.62 -2.22 -21.87
CA ALA A 64 -4.53 -3.10 -22.58
C ALA A 64 -4.21 -3.17 -24.08
N ALA A 65 -3.94 -2.03 -24.73
CA ALA A 65 -3.59 -1.98 -26.14
C ALA A 65 -2.24 -2.67 -26.44
N ILE A 66 -1.25 -2.54 -25.58
CA ILE A 66 0.04 -3.26 -25.69
C ILE A 66 -0.21 -4.77 -25.66
N VAL A 67 -1.00 -5.25 -24.71
CA VAL A 67 -1.32 -6.67 -24.57
C VAL A 67 -2.03 -7.21 -25.82
N GLU A 68 -3.04 -6.52 -26.32
CA GLU A 68 -3.75 -6.92 -27.56
C GLU A 68 -2.82 -6.94 -28.77
N ARG A 69 -1.94 -5.95 -28.89
CA ARG A 69 -0.97 -5.90 -29.99
C ARG A 69 0.02 -7.07 -29.91
N LEU A 70 0.59 -7.37 -28.74
CA LEU A 70 1.50 -8.52 -28.55
C LEU A 70 0.81 -9.83 -28.88
N ILE A 71 -0.44 -10.04 -28.43
CA ILE A 71 -1.20 -11.25 -28.76
C ILE A 71 -1.45 -11.34 -30.27
N SER A 72 -1.74 -10.22 -30.95
CA SER A 72 -1.94 -10.20 -32.40
C SER A 72 -0.69 -10.62 -33.16
N GLU A 73 0.49 -10.15 -32.73
CA GLU A 73 1.79 -10.50 -33.35
C GLU A 73 2.13 -11.98 -33.25
N THR A 74 1.62 -12.67 -32.23
CA THR A 74 1.78 -14.15 -32.14
C THR A 74 0.98 -14.92 -33.18
N ARG A 75 0.14 -14.25 -34.00
CA ARG A 75 -0.55 -14.91 -35.13
C ARG A 75 0.39 -15.11 -36.32
N ASP A 76 1.34 -14.21 -36.50
CA ASP A 76 2.29 -14.23 -37.62
C ASP A 76 3.58 -14.95 -37.24
N SER A 77 3.88 -15.02 -35.93
CA SER A 77 5.06 -15.70 -35.38
C SER A 77 4.70 -16.50 -34.16
N GLU A 78 4.92 -17.82 -34.14
CA GLU A 78 4.57 -18.70 -33.00
C GLU A 78 5.20 -18.24 -31.67
N THR A 79 6.37 -17.62 -31.75
CA THR A 79 7.11 -17.10 -30.60
C THR A 79 7.57 -15.69 -30.87
N ILE A 80 7.29 -14.78 -29.95
CA ILE A 80 7.77 -13.39 -29.98
C ILE A 80 8.48 -13.05 -28.66
N GLY A 81 9.39 -12.06 -28.73
CA GLY A 81 10.03 -11.46 -27.57
C GLY A 81 9.34 -10.15 -27.15
N TYR A 82 9.30 -9.90 -25.86
CA TYR A 82 8.85 -8.63 -25.31
C TYR A 82 9.86 -8.14 -24.26
N LEU A 83 10.44 -6.95 -24.50
CA LEU A 83 11.44 -6.33 -23.65
C LEU A 83 10.80 -5.18 -22.88
N VAL A 84 10.87 -5.26 -21.55
CA VAL A 84 10.31 -4.28 -20.63
C VAL A 84 11.40 -3.52 -19.87
N PRO A 85 11.16 -2.28 -19.43
CA PRO A 85 12.04 -1.55 -18.51
C PRO A 85 12.28 -2.34 -17.22
N GLY A 86 13.49 -2.26 -16.67
CA GLY A 86 13.81 -2.89 -15.39
C GLY A 86 13.60 -4.40 -15.38
N SER A 87 12.88 -4.89 -14.39
CA SER A 87 12.51 -6.32 -14.23
C SER A 87 11.04 -6.54 -14.59
N PRO A 88 10.72 -7.61 -15.35
CA PRO A 88 9.34 -7.95 -15.69
C PRO A 88 8.48 -8.39 -14.51
N LEU A 89 9.09 -8.54 -13.32
CA LEU A 89 8.44 -8.98 -12.09
C LEU A 89 8.22 -7.84 -11.08
N VAL A 90 8.63 -6.60 -11.43
CA VAL A 90 8.56 -5.46 -10.52
C VAL A 90 7.87 -4.29 -11.23
N ALA A 91 6.71 -3.90 -10.72
CA ALA A 91 5.90 -2.77 -11.23
C ALA A 91 5.62 -2.83 -12.75
N GLU A 92 5.36 -4.05 -13.31
CA GLU A 92 5.17 -4.25 -14.75
C GLU A 92 3.77 -4.80 -15.05
N ARG A 93 2.81 -3.88 -15.13
CA ARG A 93 1.39 -4.20 -15.30
C ARG A 93 1.08 -4.95 -16.61
N THR A 94 1.80 -4.69 -17.70
CA THR A 94 1.56 -5.38 -18.97
C THR A 94 1.86 -6.88 -18.87
N VAL A 95 2.85 -7.26 -18.06
CA VAL A 95 3.21 -8.69 -17.83
C VAL A 95 2.13 -9.39 -17.01
N GLU A 96 1.58 -8.74 -16.00
CA GLU A 96 0.45 -9.29 -15.23
C GLU A 96 -0.76 -9.54 -16.12
N LEU A 97 -1.11 -8.56 -16.97
CA LEU A 97 -2.22 -8.67 -17.91
C LEU A 97 -1.98 -9.79 -18.94
N LEU A 98 -0.77 -9.92 -19.49
CA LEU A 98 -0.43 -11.01 -20.41
C LEU A 98 -0.59 -12.38 -19.75
N ARG A 99 -0.14 -12.54 -18.51
CA ARG A 99 -0.26 -13.81 -17.76
C ARG A 99 -1.71 -14.22 -17.48
N SER A 100 -2.64 -13.27 -17.47
CA SER A 100 -4.07 -13.57 -17.32
C SER A 100 -4.76 -14.03 -18.62
N ARG A 101 -4.04 -14.04 -19.74
CA ARG A 101 -4.59 -14.33 -21.08
C ARG A 101 -4.39 -15.81 -21.47
N PRO A 102 -5.47 -16.57 -21.61
CA PRO A 102 -5.38 -18.01 -21.93
C PRO A 102 -4.94 -18.31 -23.37
N GLU A 103 -4.93 -17.29 -24.26
CA GLU A 103 -4.61 -17.45 -25.69
C GLU A 103 -3.10 -17.63 -25.95
N VAL A 104 -2.24 -17.27 -24.98
CA VAL A 104 -0.79 -17.27 -25.11
C VAL A 104 -0.13 -17.91 -23.90
N ASP A 105 1.00 -18.56 -24.15
CA ASP A 105 1.92 -19.02 -23.11
C ASP A 105 2.96 -17.92 -22.83
N VAL A 106 3.03 -17.45 -21.59
CA VAL A 106 3.91 -16.33 -21.19
C VAL A 106 5.06 -16.86 -20.35
N GLU A 107 6.24 -16.89 -20.95
CA GLU A 107 7.48 -17.19 -20.25
C GLU A 107 8.15 -15.89 -19.78
N VAL A 108 8.36 -15.76 -18.47
CA VAL A 108 9.03 -14.59 -17.89
C VAL A 108 10.44 -14.98 -17.46
N ILE A 109 11.42 -14.30 -18.04
CA ILE A 109 12.84 -14.47 -17.69
C ILE A 109 13.21 -13.46 -16.61
N PRO A 110 13.57 -13.90 -15.40
CA PRO A 110 13.95 -13.00 -14.33
C PRO A 110 15.24 -12.23 -14.67
N CYS A 111 15.32 -11.01 -14.22
CA CYS A 111 16.51 -10.18 -14.35
C CYS A 111 16.65 -9.24 -13.15
N VAL A 112 17.79 -8.56 -13.06
CA VAL A 112 18.09 -7.55 -12.05
C VAL A 112 17.06 -6.43 -12.13
N SER A 113 16.52 -6.01 -10.99
CA SER A 113 15.61 -4.88 -10.85
C SER A 113 16.31 -3.64 -10.28
N PHE A 114 15.65 -2.50 -10.29
CA PHE A 114 16.13 -1.32 -9.57
C PHE A 114 16.23 -1.56 -8.06
N LEU A 115 15.44 -2.48 -7.51
CA LEU A 115 15.50 -2.86 -6.10
C LEU A 115 16.87 -3.40 -5.72
N ASP A 116 17.50 -4.23 -6.58
CA ASP A 116 18.85 -4.75 -6.34
C ASP A 116 19.89 -3.62 -6.24
N LEU A 117 19.72 -2.57 -7.05
CA LEU A 117 20.56 -1.37 -6.95
C LEU A 117 20.29 -0.60 -5.65
N VAL A 118 19.03 -0.45 -5.26
CA VAL A 118 18.68 0.19 -3.99
C VAL A 118 19.39 -0.50 -2.84
N TRP A 119 19.24 -1.83 -2.72
CA TRP A 119 19.87 -2.58 -1.63
C TRP A 119 21.39 -2.49 -1.64
N SER A 120 21.98 -2.50 -2.83
CA SER A 120 23.42 -2.30 -3.01
C SER A 120 23.90 -0.92 -2.59
N ARG A 121 23.15 0.15 -2.89
CA ARG A 121 23.51 1.54 -2.55
C ARG A 121 23.29 1.87 -1.08
N LEU A 122 22.29 1.24 -0.48
CA LEU A 122 21.99 1.40 0.96
C LEU A 122 22.83 0.47 1.83
N GLU A 123 23.50 -0.53 1.24
CA GLU A 123 24.27 -1.57 1.95
C GLU A 123 23.41 -2.32 2.98
N ILE A 124 22.13 -2.55 2.66
CA ILE A 124 21.19 -3.21 3.57
C ILE A 124 20.73 -4.56 3.03
N ASP A 125 20.40 -5.44 3.97
CA ASP A 125 19.59 -6.63 3.73
C ASP A 125 18.12 -6.28 4.00
N PRO A 126 17.24 -6.26 2.97
CA PRO A 126 15.85 -5.85 3.12
C PRO A 126 15.07 -6.74 4.09
N PHE A 127 15.45 -8.01 4.26
CA PHE A 127 14.83 -8.91 5.25
C PHE A 127 15.18 -8.52 6.69
N LYS A 128 16.45 -8.18 6.95
CA LYS A 128 16.87 -7.71 8.27
C LYS A 128 16.26 -6.36 8.62
N ALA A 129 16.23 -5.46 7.64
CA ALA A 129 15.66 -4.13 7.80
C ALA A 129 14.12 -4.13 7.83
N LYS A 130 13.47 -5.26 7.51
CA LYS A 130 12.00 -5.39 7.41
C LYS A 130 11.39 -4.30 6.54
N VAL A 131 11.97 -4.09 5.35
CA VAL A 131 11.57 -3.00 4.44
C VAL A 131 10.19 -3.26 3.86
N THR A 132 9.30 -2.29 3.99
CA THR A 132 8.04 -2.25 3.26
C THR A 132 8.25 -1.56 1.91
N LEU A 133 7.77 -2.18 0.83
CA LEU A 133 7.75 -1.58 -0.51
C LEU A 133 6.41 -0.88 -0.71
N ILE A 134 6.43 0.39 -1.11
CA ILE A 134 5.24 1.23 -1.25
C ILE A 134 5.23 1.87 -2.63
N ASP A 135 4.06 1.89 -3.26
CA ASP A 135 3.82 2.66 -4.48
C ASP A 135 3.50 4.12 -4.10
N GLY A 136 4.34 5.07 -4.52
CA GLY A 136 4.14 6.48 -4.24
C GLY A 136 2.82 7.04 -4.77
N GLN A 137 2.29 6.49 -5.85
CA GLN A 137 0.98 6.87 -6.40
C GLN A 137 -0.20 6.48 -5.50
N ASN A 138 -0.01 5.50 -4.63
CA ASN A 138 -1.02 4.98 -3.70
C ASN A 138 -0.60 5.13 -2.23
N PHE A 139 0.36 6.00 -1.95
CA PHE A 139 1.05 6.09 -0.66
C PHE A 139 0.08 6.19 0.52
N GLU A 140 -0.91 7.09 0.46
CA GLU A 140 -1.87 7.31 1.54
C GLU A 140 -2.63 6.03 1.94
N SER A 141 -3.00 5.21 0.96
CA SER A 141 -3.72 3.96 1.21
C SER A 141 -2.81 2.81 1.65
N GLU A 142 -1.57 2.76 1.14
CA GLU A 142 -0.63 1.69 1.42
C GLU A 142 0.14 1.89 2.74
N ILE A 143 0.19 3.14 3.25
CA ILE A 143 0.94 3.47 4.46
C ILE A 143 0.20 3.12 5.75
N VAL A 144 -1.11 2.87 5.68
CA VAL A 144 -1.95 2.61 6.85
C VAL A 144 -1.44 1.39 7.62
N GLY A 145 -1.03 1.61 8.88
CA GLY A 145 -0.50 0.56 9.76
C GLY A 145 0.93 0.12 9.47
N VAL A 146 1.60 0.70 8.49
CA VAL A 146 3.01 0.40 8.19
C VAL A 146 3.91 1.12 9.18
N ARG A 147 4.91 0.41 9.70
CA ARG A 147 5.92 0.93 10.64
C ARG A 147 7.33 0.55 10.18
N GLY A 148 8.33 1.30 10.62
CA GLY A 148 9.74 1.03 10.35
C GLY A 148 10.19 1.55 8.98
N ALA A 149 11.07 0.80 8.33
CA ALA A 149 11.70 1.23 7.09
C ALA A 149 10.80 1.04 5.86
N ALA A 150 10.77 2.02 4.97
CA ALA A 150 10.04 1.95 3.72
C ALA A 150 10.89 2.37 2.51
N LEU A 151 10.69 1.68 1.40
CA LEU A 151 11.13 2.11 0.09
C LEU A 151 9.90 2.50 -0.72
N VAL A 152 9.80 3.79 -1.05
CA VAL A 152 8.72 4.31 -1.88
C VAL A 152 9.23 4.48 -3.31
N SER A 153 8.58 3.82 -4.25
CA SER A 153 8.87 3.91 -5.68
C SER A 153 7.79 4.69 -6.42
N GLN A 154 8.00 4.96 -7.71
CA GLN A 154 7.07 5.73 -8.56
C GLN A 154 6.80 7.17 -8.06
N CYS A 155 7.81 7.79 -7.46
CA CYS A 155 7.77 9.19 -7.03
C CYS A 155 8.06 10.12 -8.22
N ASP A 156 7.21 10.08 -9.26
CA ASP A 156 7.51 10.58 -10.60
C ASP A 156 7.29 12.09 -10.79
N ASN A 157 6.64 12.75 -9.84
CA ASN A 157 6.35 14.17 -9.92
C ASN A 157 6.20 14.84 -8.55
N GLN A 158 6.10 16.16 -8.57
CA GLN A 158 6.07 17.00 -7.37
C GLN A 158 4.80 16.79 -6.52
N PHE A 159 3.66 16.47 -7.15
CA PHE A 159 2.41 16.25 -6.43
C PHE A 159 2.48 14.98 -5.58
N VAL A 160 3.05 13.90 -6.13
CA VAL A 160 3.28 12.65 -5.39
C VAL A 160 4.16 12.90 -4.17
N LEU A 161 5.24 13.68 -4.30
CA LEU A 161 6.09 14.03 -3.14
C LEU A 161 5.34 14.85 -2.08
N SER A 162 4.46 15.74 -2.52
CA SER A 162 3.60 16.53 -1.61
C SER A 162 2.59 15.65 -0.90
N ASP A 163 1.95 14.72 -1.63
CA ASP A 163 0.98 13.78 -1.05
C ASP A 163 1.65 12.86 -0.02
N ILE A 164 2.84 12.33 -0.34
CA ILE A 164 3.66 11.54 0.61
C ILE A 164 3.95 12.34 1.87
N LYS A 165 4.39 13.60 1.72
CA LYS A 165 4.72 14.45 2.86
C LYS A 165 3.50 14.75 3.73
N LEU A 166 2.33 14.97 3.13
CA LEU A 166 1.10 15.32 3.83
C LEU A 166 0.39 14.12 4.47
N ALA A 167 0.67 12.90 3.99
CA ALA A 167 0.08 11.69 4.54
C ALA A 167 0.60 11.33 5.93
N LEU A 168 1.75 11.87 6.35
CA LEU A 168 2.39 11.59 7.64
C LEU A 168 2.87 12.89 8.29
N ASP A 169 2.80 12.96 9.61
CA ASP A 169 3.24 14.11 10.42
C ASP A 169 4.75 14.05 10.70
N GLY A 170 5.56 14.06 9.64
CA GLY A 170 7.01 14.14 9.77
C GLY A 170 7.49 15.55 10.12
N ASP A 171 8.57 15.64 10.85
CA ASP A 171 9.26 16.87 11.18
C ASP A 171 10.69 16.91 10.61
N SER A 172 11.46 17.93 10.97
CA SER A 172 12.84 18.10 10.50
C SER A 172 13.81 17.02 11.03
N SER A 173 13.43 16.20 12.02
CA SER A 173 14.26 15.08 12.49
C SER A 173 14.17 13.87 11.56
N HIS A 174 13.13 13.79 10.75
CA HIS A 174 12.94 12.71 9.77
C HIS A 174 13.69 13.03 8.48
N VAL A 175 14.71 12.25 8.20
CA VAL A 175 15.54 12.42 7.01
C VAL A 175 15.23 11.32 6.01
N VAL A 176 14.93 11.72 4.79
CA VAL A 176 14.65 10.84 3.65
C VAL A 176 15.87 10.82 2.74
N LYS A 177 16.28 9.64 2.33
CA LYS A 177 17.30 9.49 1.29
C LYS A 177 16.62 9.39 -0.08
N VAL A 178 16.82 10.38 -0.90
CA VAL A 178 16.33 10.45 -2.28
C VAL A 178 17.29 9.74 -3.19
N MET A 179 16.81 8.81 -3.98
CA MET A 179 17.60 8.05 -4.94
C MET A 179 17.05 8.29 -6.34
N GLN A 180 17.84 8.84 -7.20
CA GLN A 180 17.47 9.18 -8.56
C GLN A 180 18.40 8.51 -9.56
N ARG A 181 17.81 7.98 -10.64
CA ARG A 181 18.52 7.45 -11.81
C ARG A 181 19.53 6.35 -11.49
N LEU A 182 19.19 5.47 -10.55
CA LEU A 182 20.06 4.38 -10.13
C LEU A 182 20.55 3.56 -11.33
N GLY A 183 21.86 3.31 -11.36
CA GLY A 183 22.54 2.59 -12.45
C GLY A 183 22.79 3.42 -13.72
N MET A 184 22.51 4.71 -13.71
CA MET A 184 22.83 5.66 -14.77
C MET A 184 24.13 6.40 -14.48
N ASP A 185 24.72 7.04 -15.51
CA ASP A 185 25.95 7.81 -15.34
C ASP A 185 25.74 9.08 -14.49
N ASP A 186 24.50 9.56 -14.41
CA ASP A 186 24.04 10.68 -13.61
C ASP A 186 23.24 10.24 -12.36
N GLU A 187 23.55 9.04 -11.85
CA GLU A 187 23.00 8.54 -10.59
C GLU A 187 23.26 9.55 -9.46
N HIS A 188 22.20 9.88 -8.72
CA HIS A 188 22.27 10.84 -7.65
C HIS A 188 21.55 10.34 -6.41
N ILE A 189 22.25 10.36 -5.27
CA ILE A 189 21.70 9.97 -3.97
C ILE A 189 22.04 11.07 -2.97
N PHE A 190 21.02 11.60 -2.31
CA PHE A 190 21.16 12.68 -1.34
C PHE A 190 20.09 12.61 -0.25
N GLU A 191 20.32 13.30 0.84
CA GLU A 191 19.41 13.34 1.99
C GLU A 191 18.64 14.66 2.01
N VAL A 192 17.35 14.57 2.38
CA VAL A 192 16.43 15.70 2.50
C VAL A 192 15.61 15.54 3.78
N GLU A 193 15.41 16.63 4.51
CA GLU A 193 14.47 16.65 5.64
C GLU A 193 13.03 16.47 5.15
N TRP A 194 12.20 15.80 5.94
CA TRP A 194 10.82 15.50 5.57
C TRP A 194 10.04 16.74 5.10
N ASN A 195 10.16 17.83 5.83
CA ASN A 195 9.45 19.08 5.54
C ASN A 195 9.84 19.72 4.19
N ASP A 196 11.01 19.40 3.66
CA ASP A 196 11.53 19.97 2.44
C ASP A 196 11.42 19.04 1.22
N LEU A 197 10.86 17.86 1.39
CA LEU A 197 10.78 16.81 0.38
C LEU A 197 10.20 17.32 -0.94
N ASP A 198 9.05 17.98 -0.90
CA ASP A 198 8.35 18.51 -2.06
C ASP A 198 8.90 19.86 -2.56
N ARG A 199 9.84 20.49 -1.83
CA ARG A 199 10.44 21.78 -2.20
C ARG A 199 11.79 21.65 -2.86
N ILE A 200 12.61 20.72 -2.36
CA ILE A 200 14.01 20.56 -2.78
C ILE A 200 14.12 19.49 -3.88
N VAL A 201 13.39 18.38 -3.76
CA VAL A 201 13.49 17.26 -4.69
C VAL A 201 12.85 17.62 -6.03
N ARG A 202 13.59 17.46 -7.12
CA ARG A 202 13.09 17.51 -8.49
C ARG A 202 12.76 16.10 -8.94
N ALA A 203 11.54 15.66 -8.67
CA ALA A 203 11.10 14.31 -8.98
C ALA A 203 11.03 14.05 -10.50
N ASP A 204 11.39 12.85 -10.89
CA ASP A 204 11.16 12.29 -12.22
C ASP A 204 10.78 10.80 -12.10
N HIS A 205 10.46 10.16 -13.21
CA HIS A 205 10.03 8.76 -13.28
C HIS A 205 11.08 7.73 -12.81
N LEU A 206 12.30 8.16 -12.47
CA LEU A 206 13.38 7.35 -11.91
C LEU A 206 13.71 7.75 -10.46
N THR A 207 12.76 8.40 -9.77
CA THR A 207 12.90 8.83 -8.38
C THR A 207 12.29 7.80 -7.44
N SER A 208 13.06 7.42 -6.43
CA SER A 208 12.61 6.59 -5.30
C SER A 208 13.07 7.21 -3.99
N LEU A 209 12.32 6.96 -2.92
CA LEU A 209 12.62 7.46 -1.59
C LEU A 209 12.92 6.29 -0.66
N TRP A 210 14.03 6.37 0.05
CA TRP A 210 14.30 5.52 1.19
C TRP A 210 14.00 6.27 2.47
N ILE A 211 13.08 5.74 3.25
CA ILE A 211 12.67 6.26 4.54
C ILE A 211 13.11 5.23 5.58
N PRO A 212 14.20 5.49 6.32
CA PRO A 212 14.75 4.50 7.27
C PRO A 212 13.80 4.22 8.43
N GLU A 213 13.01 5.21 8.80
CA GLU A 213 11.94 5.12 9.78
C GLU A 213 10.82 6.06 9.34
N LEU A 214 9.66 5.48 9.07
CA LEU A 214 8.48 6.27 8.68
C LEU A 214 8.11 7.22 9.82
N PRO A 215 7.89 8.52 9.53
CA PRO A 215 7.21 9.39 10.47
C PRO A 215 5.92 8.70 10.89
N GLN A 216 5.73 8.51 12.16
CA GLN A 216 4.44 8.01 12.61
C GLN A 216 3.41 9.13 12.35
N PRO A 217 2.21 8.84 11.88
CA PRO A 217 1.14 9.82 11.88
C PRO A 217 1.08 10.33 13.32
N GLY A 218 1.36 11.63 13.53
CA GLY A 218 1.79 12.31 14.76
C GLY A 218 1.39 11.48 15.95
N GLU A 219 2.39 10.88 16.60
CA GLU A 219 2.18 9.74 17.49
C GLU A 219 0.90 9.92 18.28
N LYS A 220 -0.20 9.41 17.75
CA LYS A 220 -1.31 9.01 18.61
C LYS A 220 -0.86 7.69 19.23
N GLN A 221 0.27 7.78 19.95
CA GLN A 221 0.73 6.75 20.87
C GLN A 221 -0.28 6.55 22.00
N GLU A 222 -1.28 7.45 22.06
CA GLU A 222 -2.26 7.43 23.14
C GLU A 222 -3.00 6.10 23.22
N VAL A 223 -3.28 5.44 22.09
CA VAL A 223 -3.94 4.11 22.08
C VAL A 223 -2.99 3.03 22.59
N ASP A 224 -1.73 3.01 22.12
CA ASP A 224 -0.70 2.07 22.62
C ASP A 224 -0.25 2.45 24.05
N ALA A 225 -0.17 3.74 24.36
CA ALA A 225 0.09 4.24 25.71
C ALA A 225 -1.04 3.87 26.68
N LEU A 226 -2.30 3.96 26.24
CA LEU A 226 -3.45 3.52 27.03
C LEU A 226 -3.40 2.00 27.28
N ARG A 227 -3.03 1.19 26.28
CA ARG A 227 -2.81 -0.25 26.47
C ARG A 227 -1.74 -0.51 27.53
N SER A 228 -0.60 0.18 27.42
CA SER A 228 0.50 0.06 28.38
C SER A 228 0.12 0.52 29.78
N LEU A 229 -0.60 1.64 29.88
CA LEU A 229 -1.14 2.16 31.14
C LEU A 229 -2.07 1.15 31.82
N VAL A 230 -3.01 0.58 31.08
CA VAL A 230 -3.95 -0.42 31.63
C VAL A 230 -3.21 -1.67 32.11
N ALA A 231 -2.23 -2.16 31.35
CA ALA A 231 -1.38 -3.28 31.78
C ALA A 231 -0.61 -2.95 33.09
N GLN A 232 -0.09 -1.72 33.20
CA GLN A 232 0.58 -1.26 34.43
C GLN A 232 -0.40 -1.16 35.61
N LEU A 233 -1.58 -0.58 35.39
CA LEU A 233 -2.63 -0.51 36.44
C LEU A 233 -3.03 -1.91 36.94
N ARG A 234 -3.22 -2.86 36.03
CA ARG A 234 -3.51 -4.25 36.39
C ARG A 234 -2.36 -4.88 37.21
N ALA A 235 -1.11 -4.57 36.86
CA ALA A 235 0.05 -5.11 37.57
C ALA A 235 0.28 -4.48 38.96
N GLU A 236 0.08 -3.16 39.12
CA GLU A 236 0.57 -2.39 40.25
C GLU A 236 -0.56 -1.83 41.14
N CYS A 237 -1.75 -1.48 40.57
CA CYS A 237 -2.85 -0.90 41.33
C CYS A 237 -3.69 -2.00 42.01
N PRO A 238 -3.81 -2.03 43.35
CA PRO A 238 -4.60 -3.06 44.02
C PRO A 238 -6.10 -3.03 43.66
N TRP A 239 -6.63 -1.85 43.34
CA TRP A 239 -8.04 -1.68 42.96
C TRP A 239 -8.29 -2.27 41.55
N ASP A 240 -7.49 -1.89 40.56
CA ASP A 240 -7.61 -2.39 39.21
C ASP A 240 -7.36 -3.90 39.14
N ARG A 241 -6.37 -4.40 39.85
CA ARG A 241 -6.07 -5.85 39.97
C ARG A 241 -7.26 -6.65 40.52
N ALA A 242 -8.06 -6.07 41.44
CA ALA A 242 -9.19 -6.73 42.04
C ALA A 242 -10.44 -6.77 41.11
N GLN A 243 -10.42 -6.02 39.99
CA GLN A 243 -11.56 -5.98 39.06
C GLN A 243 -11.70 -7.29 38.28
N THR A 244 -12.98 -7.62 38.04
CA THR A 244 -13.41 -8.71 37.16
C THR A 244 -14.35 -8.16 36.10
N HIS A 245 -14.66 -8.96 35.06
CA HIS A 245 -15.67 -8.60 34.07
C HIS A 245 -17.01 -8.16 34.71
N GLN A 246 -17.44 -8.88 35.75
CA GLN A 246 -18.70 -8.61 36.44
C GLN A 246 -18.63 -7.35 37.31
N SER A 247 -17.52 -7.11 38.02
CA SER A 247 -17.39 -5.94 38.89
C SER A 247 -17.38 -4.62 38.12
N LEU A 248 -16.97 -4.65 36.85
CA LEU A 248 -16.93 -3.49 35.98
C LEU A 248 -18.27 -3.14 35.31
N VAL A 249 -19.30 -4.00 35.42
CA VAL A 249 -20.61 -3.76 34.78
C VAL A 249 -21.25 -2.43 35.22
N PRO A 250 -21.28 -2.07 36.51
CA PRO A 250 -21.89 -0.80 36.90
C PRO A 250 -21.19 0.42 36.27
N GLY A 251 -19.85 0.49 36.29
CA GLY A 251 -19.07 1.56 35.68
C GLY A 251 -19.28 1.62 34.17
N LEU A 252 -19.23 0.49 33.47
CA LEU A 252 -19.50 0.46 32.04
C LEU A 252 -20.86 1.05 31.66
N LEU A 253 -21.90 0.81 32.48
CA LEU A 253 -23.23 1.38 32.26
C LEU A 253 -23.27 2.88 32.57
N GLU A 254 -22.52 3.34 33.56
CA GLU A 254 -22.35 4.75 33.92
C GLU A 254 -21.72 5.51 32.76
N GLU A 255 -20.53 5.10 32.30
CA GLU A 255 -19.82 5.71 31.17
C GLU A 255 -20.66 5.70 29.87
N ALA A 256 -21.36 4.59 29.60
CA ALA A 256 -22.24 4.55 28.43
C ALA A 256 -23.39 5.58 28.51
N ASN A 257 -23.94 5.84 29.70
CA ASN A 257 -24.97 6.86 29.89
C ASN A 257 -24.39 8.29 29.82
N GLU A 258 -23.15 8.48 30.25
CA GLU A 258 -22.45 9.77 30.14
C GLU A 258 -22.16 10.12 28.71
N VAL A 259 -21.70 9.15 27.89
CA VAL A 259 -21.59 9.32 26.41
C VAL A 259 -22.96 9.72 25.81
N VAL A 260 -24.06 9.07 26.18
CA VAL A 260 -25.39 9.43 25.67
C VAL A 260 -25.75 10.86 26.05
N SER A 261 -25.51 11.22 27.31
CA SER A 261 -25.78 12.58 27.82
C SER A 261 -24.93 13.65 27.10
N ALA A 262 -23.67 13.36 26.87
CA ALA A 262 -22.76 14.22 26.11
C ALA A 262 -23.24 14.44 24.66
N ILE A 263 -23.71 13.37 24.01
CA ILE A 263 -24.28 13.45 22.64
C ILE A 263 -25.57 14.28 22.66
N GLU A 264 -26.46 14.08 23.62
CA GLU A 264 -27.72 14.84 23.73
C GLU A 264 -27.51 16.34 24.06
N ALA A 265 -26.44 16.66 24.78
CA ALA A 265 -26.04 18.02 25.12
C ALA A 265 -25.21 18.73 24.03
N LEU A 266 -24.87 18.03 22.95
CA LEU A 266 -23.96 18.53 21.91
C LEU A 266 -24.59 19.74 21.20
N ASP A 267 -23.98 20.93 21.34
CA ASP A 267 -24.31 22.10 20.54
C ASP A 267 -23.31 22.24 19.38
N LEU A 268 -23.77 21.91 18.19
CA LEU A 268 -22.96 22.00 16.97
C LEU A 268 -22.60 23.45 16.60
N ALA A 269 -23.21 24.45 17.24
CA ALA A 269 -22.95 25.84 16.94
C ALA A 269 -21.73 26.38 17.68
N ASP A 270 -21.37 25.85 18.87
CA ASP A 270 -20.17 26.26 19.61
C ASP A 270 -18.90 25.52 19.19
N GLY A 271 -19.05 24.38 18.47
CA GLY A 271 -17.95 23.60 17.90
C GLY A 271 -17.09 22.86 18.95
N SER A 272 -17.50 22.82 20.23
CA SER A 272 -16.78 22.07 21.26
C SER A 272 -17.27 20.61 21.34
N PHE A 273 -16.33 19.68 21.27
CA PHE A 273 -16.55 18.25 21.45
C PHE A 273 -15.81 17.71 22.68
N ASP A 274 -15.21 18.57 23.50
CA ASP A 274 -14.29 18.17 24.56
C ASP A 274 -14.92 17.19 25.54
N HIS A 275 -16.15 17.50 26.00
CA HIS A 275 -16.89 16.60 26.90
C HIS A 275 -17.23 15.27 26.26
N LEU A 276 -17.65 15.24 24.99
CA LEU A 276 -17.90 13.99 24.27
C LEU A 276 -16.63 13.16 24.08
N VAL A 277 -15.48 13.80 23.87
CA VAL A 277 -14.17 13.14 23.78
C VAL A 277 -13.78 12.50 25.11
N GLU A 278 -14.02 13.21 26.25
CA GLU A 278 -13.77 12.71 27.60
C GLU A 278 -14.56 11.42 27.85
N GLU A 279 -15.89 11.45 27.69
CA GLU A 279 -16.76 10.32 27.94
C GLU A 279 -16.49 9.10 27.02
N HIS A 280 -16.13 9.35 25.75
CA HIS A 280 -15.66 8.29 24.87
C HIS A 280 -14.33 7.69 25.33
N GLY A 281 -13.45 8.50 25.94
CA GLY A 281 -12.19 8.06 26.53
C GLY A 281 -12.44 7.08 27.69
N ASP A 282 -13.37 7.39 28.59
CA ASP A 282 -13.72 6.57 29.72
C ASP A 282 -14.36 5.23 29.27
N LEU A 283 -15.24 5.27 28.28
CA LEU A 283 -15.78 4.07 27.67
C LEU A 283 -14.69 3.22 26.98
N LEU A 284 -13.75 3.86 26.31
CA LEU A 284 -12.60 3.18 25.69
C LEU A 284 -11.71 2.53 26.74
N PHE A 285 -11.42 3.21 27.86
CA PHE A 285 -10.68 2.66 28.99
C PHE A 285 -11.33 1.37 29.53
N HIS A 286 -12.65 1.35 29.68
CA HIS A 286 -13.40 0.14 30.05
C HIS A 286 -13.16 -1.03 29.07
N ILE A 287 -13.13 -0.75 27.76
CA ILE A 287 -12.85 -1.81 26.74
C ILE A 287 -11.43 -2.35 26.92
N PHE A 288 -10.44 -1.50 27.13
CA PHE A 288 -9.05 -1.91 27.35
C PHE A 288 -8.89 -2.73 28.65
N LEU A 289 -9.55 -2.28 29.73
CA LEU A 289 -9.49 -2.98 31.02
C LEU A 289 -10.16 -4.37 30.94
N GLN A 290 -11.30 -4.50 30.26
CA GLN A 290 -11.96 -5.76 29.99
C GLN A 290 -11.07 -6.71 29.16
N SER A 291 -10.40 -6.16 28.13
CA SER A 291 -9.49 -6.94 27.28
C SER A 291 -8.26 -7.41 28.06
N ALA A 292 -7.69 -6.58 28.93
CA ALA A 292 -6.57 -6.98 29.79
C ALA A 292 -6.95 -8.11 30.77
N ILE A 293 -8.16 -8.08 31.32
CA ILE A 293 -8.69 -9.18 32.15
C ILE A 293 -8.84 -10.47 31.33
N GLY A 294 -9.30 -10.36 30.07
CA GLY A 294 -9.41 -11.49 29.15
C GLY A 294 -8.06 -12.11 28.84
N GLU A 295 -7.04 -11.28 28.57
CA GLU A 295 -5.67 -11.69 28.30
C GLU A 295 -5.03 -12.41 29.50
N GLU A 296 -5.19 -11.88 30.70
CA GLU A 296 -4.71 -12.53 31.94
C GLU A 296 -5.29 -13.95 32.13
N ASN A 297 -6.54 -14.16 31.70
CA ASN A 297 -7.20 -15.45 31.78
C ASN A 297 -6.96 -16.34 30.55
N GLY A 298 -6.22 -15.87 29.55
CA GLY A 298 -5.96 -16.58 28.30
C GLY A 298 -7.21 -16.80 27.44
N SER A 299 -8.23 -15.94 27.57
CA SER A 299 -9.52 -16.08 26.89
C SER A 299 -9.59 -15.27 25.60
N PHE A 300 -9.23 -14.01 25.65
CA PHE A 300 -9.17 -13.08 24.50
C PHE A 300 -8.33 -11.85 24.89
N ASP A 301 -7.87 -11.13 23.89
CA ASP A 301 -7.17 -9.84 24.05
C ASP A 301 -7.87 -8.71 23.26
N LEU A 302 -7.26 -7.52 23.24
CA LEU A 302 -7.80 -6.37 22.52
C LEU A 302 -7.80 -6.58 21.00
N ASP A 303 -6.82 -7.32 20.48
CA ASP A 303 -6.72 -7.60 19.04
C ASP A 303 -7.81 -8.57 18.60
N ASP A 304 -8.20 -9.53 19.45
CA ASP A 304 -9.36 -10.40 19.23
C ASP A 304 -10.67 -9.60 19.17
N VAL A 305 -10.84 -8.61 20.07
CA VAL A 305 -12.01 -7.72 20.06
C VAL A 305 -12.06 -6.90 18.77
N ALA A 306 -10.94 -6.35 18.36
CA ALA A 306 -10.83 -5.58 17.11
C ALA A 306 -11.08 -6.47 15.88
N ALA A 307 -10.50 -7.67 15.83
CA ALA A 307 -10.69 -8.63 14.75
C ALA A 307 -12.15 -9.05 14.60
N ALA A 308 -12.84 -9.30 15.74
CA ALA A 308 -14.24 -9.69 15.75
C ALA A 308 -15.16 -8.61 15.17
N VAL A 309 -14.96 -7.33 15.55
CA VAL A 309 -15.75 -6.23 15.01
C VAL A 309 -15.42 -5.96 13.54
N LEU A 310 -14.13 -6.03 13.16
CA LEU A 310 -13.69 -5.86 11.78
C LEU A 310 -14.36 -6.89 10.85
N ALA A 311 -14.25 -8.18 11.18
CA ALA A 311 -14.89 -9.24 10.40
C ALA A 311 -16.41 -9.06 10.30
N LYS A 312 -17.06 -8.66 11.40
CA LYS A 312 -18.49 -8.35 11.42
C LYS A 312 -18.84 -7.18 10.50
N MET A 313 -18.07 -6.09 10.53
CA MET A 313 -18.36 -4.89 9.72
C MET A 313 -18.13 -5.16 8.23
N VAL A 314 -17.05 -5.85 7.86
CA VAL A 314 -16.81 -6.27 6.47
C VAL A 314 -17.99 -7.10 5.95
N ARG A 315 -18.40 -8.13 6.68
CA ARG A 315 -19.51 -9.00 6.30
C ARG A 315 -20.86 -8.25 6.19
N ARG A 316 -21.10 -7.24 7.05
CA ARG A 316 -22.33 -6.45 7.04
C ARG A 316 -22.36 -5.34 5.98
N HIS A 317 -21.24 -5.10 5.29
CA HIS A 317 -21.13 -4.06 4.26
C HIS A 317 -20.69 -4.61 2.89
N PRO A 318 -21.36 -5.66 2.37
CA PRO A 318 -20.96 -6.26 1.07
C PRO A 318 -21.05 -5.26 -0.09
N HIS A 319 -21.90 -4.24 0.04
CA HIS A 319 -22.00 -3.13 -0.92
C HIS A 319 -20.72 -2.27 -1.01
N ILE A 320 -19.82 -2.36 -0.04
CA ILE A 320 -18.50 -1.73 -0.05
C ILE A 320 -17.42 -2.75 -0.45
N PHE A 321 -17.34 -3.88 0.27
CA PHE A 321 -16.21 -4.82 0.20
C PHE A 321 -16.34 -5.88 -0.89
N GLU A 322 -17.55 -6.18 -1.36
CA GLU A 322 -17.82 -7.20 -2.40
C GLU A 322 -18.42 -6.61 -3.68
N ARG A 323 -18.48 -5.28 -3.78
CA ARG A 323 -19.06 -4.59 -4.92
C ARG A 323 -18.23 -4.75 -6.17
N LYS A 324 -18.87 -5.15 -7.27
CA LYS A 324 -18.20 -5.18 -8.59
C LYS A 324 -17.88 -3.77 -9.07
N PRO A 325 -16.71 -3.52 -9.66
CA PRO A 325 -16.39 -2.24 -10.26
C PRO A 325 -17.48 -1.76 -11.24
N GLY A 326 -17.89 -0.48 -11.11
CA GLY A 326 -18.93 0.10 -11.97
C GLY A 326 -20.39 -0.19 -11.57
N SER A 327 -20.65 -1.02 -10.55
CA SER A 327 -22.01 -1.20 -10.04
C SER A 327 -22.50 0.05 -9.30
N PRO A 328 -23.78 0.45 -9.46
CA PRO A 328 -24.31 1.57 -8.70
C PRO A 328 -24.35 1.28 -7.21
N MET A 329 -24.28 2.33 -6.39
CA MET A 329 -24.46 2.21 -4.95
C MET A 329 -25.95 1.99 -4.64
N PRO A 330 -26.31 1.05 -3.74
CA PRO A 330 -27.69 0.87 -3.31
C PRO A 330 -28.24 2.13 -2.61
N SER A 331 -29.54 2.31 -2.66
CA SER A 331 -30.24 3.36 -1.90
C SER A 331 -30.18 3.10 -0.39
N LEU A 332 -30.45 4.12 0.43
CA LEU A 332 -30.49 3.99 1.89
C LEU A 332 -31.53 2.97 2.35
N GLU A 333 -32.65 2.83 1.68
CA GLU A 333 -33.70 1.87 1.98
C GLU A 333 -33.25 0.43 1.69
N GLU A 334 -32.64 0.20 0.53
CA GLU A 334 -32.03 -1.09 0.17
C GLU A 334 -30.92 -1.51 1.13
N LEU A 335 -30.09 -0.55 1.57
CA LEU A 335 -29.04 -0.79 2.56
C LEU A 335 -29.63 -1.17 3.93
N ALA A 336 -30.72 -0.51 4.36
CA ALA A 336 -31.37 -0.83 5.62
C ALA A 336 -31.98 -2.24 5.61
N ASP A 337 -32.55 -2.66 4.50
CA ASP A 337 -33.13 -4.00 4.35
C ASP A 337 -32.04 -5.07 4.25
N GLN A 338 -30.96 -4.80 3.51
CA GLN A 338 -29.78 -5.67 3.46
C GLN A 338 -29.19 -5.89 4.87
N TRP A 339 -29.02 -4.82 5.64
CA TRP A 339 -28.52 -4.87 7.02
C TRP A 339 -29.41 -5.74 7.92
N LYS A 340 -30.74 -5.59 7.84
CA LYS A 340 -31.69 -6.42 8.60
C LYS A 340 -31.59 -7.89 8.22
N ALA A 341 -31.50 -8.19 6.91
CA ALA A 341 -31.38 -9.55 6.41
C ALA A 341 -30.11 -10.24 6.90
N ILE A 342 -28.96 -9.56 6.81
CA ILE A 342 -27.66 -10.09 7.29
C ILE A 342 -27.70 -10.30 8.80
N LYS A 343 -28.22 -9.34 9.58
CA LYS A 343 -28.34 -9.47 11.03
C LYS A 343 -29.28 -10.61 11.44
N ALA A 344 -30.32 -10.87 10.67
CA ALA A 344 -31.23 -11.99 10.93
C ALA A 344 -30.59 -13.37 10.67
N SER A 345 -29.72 -13.48 9.64
CA SER A 345 -28.98 -14.71 9.36
C SER A 345 -27.97 -15.06 10.46
N GLU A 346 -27.30 -14.05 11.05
CA GLU A 346 -26.31 -14.22 12.12
C GLU A 346 -26.93 -14.73 13.46
N ASN A 347 -28.23 -14.53 13.70
CA ASN A 347 -28.91 -14.98 14.91
C ASN A 347 -29.41 -16.44 14.82
N ASN A 348 -29.24 -17.08 13.65
CA ASN A 348 -29.68 -18.46 13.41
C ASN A 348 -28.53 -19.48 13.41
N ASP A 349 -27.28 -19.03 13.52
CA ASP A 349 -26.07 -19.80 13.71
C ASP A 349 -25.61 -19.71 15.19
#